data_75f2de114464e3f7394743c28b8f2f10
#
_entry.id   75f2de114464e3f7394743c28b8f2f10
#
_cell.length_a   1.000
_cell.length_b   1.000
_cell.length_c   1.000
_cell.angle_alpha   90.00
_cell.angle_beta   90.00
_cell.angle_gamma   90.00
#
_symmetry.space_group_name_H-M   'P 1'
#
loop_
_entity.id
_entity.type
_entity.pdbx_description
1 polymer ?
#
loop_
_entity_poly.entity_id
_entity_poly.type
_entity_poly.pdbx_seq_one_letter_code
_entity_poly.pdbx_strand_id
1 'polypeptide(L)'
;MYDAMRERVAGFVPATTGLGLRKIWAATIDFTPDHLPILGPGLTLAGARIDGVTVASAGGHGMMWGPGVARVAADLAVHGRTDIIDVAELGLERFDADGQSRLASDPIALPFPTDAGEPVSGG
;
A
#
# COMPACT_ATOMS: atom_id res chain seq x y z
N MET A 1 -9.59 -17.26 -16.25
CA MET A 1 -8.72 -16.72 -15.16
C MET A 1 -8.67 -17.65 -13.93
N TYR A 2 -9.81 -18.01 -13.33
CA TYR A 2 -9.80 -18.84 -12.10
C TYR A 2 -9.33 -20.27 -12.32
N ASP A 3 -9.61 -20.88 -13.48
CA ASP A 3 -9.13 -22.23 -13.79
C ASP A 3 -7.61 -22.29 -13.89
N ALA A 4 -6.99 -21.32 -14.54
CA ALA A 4 -5.53 -21.21 -14.59
C ALA A 4 -4.90 -21.02 -13.20
N MET A 5 -5.56 -20.28 -12.30
CA MET A 5 -5.09 -20.17 -10.90
C MET A 5 -5.18 -21.51 -10.18
N ARG A 6 -6.30 -22.24 -10.33
CA ARG A 6 -6.49 -23.55 -9.71
C ARG A 6 -5.44 -24.56 -10.18
N GLU A 7 -5.16 -24.59 -11.48
CA GLU A 7 -4.11 -25.44 -12.06
C GLU A 7 -2.74 -25.14 -11.50
N ARG A 8 -2.39 -23.83 -11.39
CA ARG A 8 -1.11 -23.40 -10.79
C ARG A 8 -1.01 -23.80 -9.31
N VAL A 9 -2.07 -23.56 -8.54
CA VAL A 9 -2.11 -23.94 -7.11
C VAL A 9 -1.97 -25.45 -6.96
N ALA A 10 -2.66 -26.26 -7.78
CA ALA A 10 -2.54 -27.71 -7.76
C ALA A 10 -1.11 -28.19 -8.11
N GLY A 11 -0.40 -27.45 -8.96
CA GLY A 11 1.01 -27.71 -9.27
C GLY A 11 1.95 -27.53 -8.07
N PHE A 12 1.66 -26.56 -7.17
CA PHE A 12 2.43 -26.35 -5.94
C PHE A 12 1.93 -27.19 -4.76
N VAL A 13 0.62 -27.41 -4.69
CA VAL A 13 -0.03 -28.13 -3.60
C VAL A 13 -0.96 -29.19 -4.21
N PRO A 14 -0.45 -30.39 -4.59
CA PRO A 14 -1.21 -31.44 -5.28
C PRO A 14 -2.52 -31.84 -4.58
N ALA A 15 -2.57 -31.75 -3.26
CA ALA A 15 -3.78 -32.03 -2.48
C ALA A 15 -4.97 -31.12 -2.82
N THR A 16 -4.77 -30.03 -3.54
CA THR A 16 -5.84 -29.12 -4.00
C THR A 16 -6.41 -29.51 -5.36
N THR A 17 -5.89 -30.55 -6.01
CA THR A 17 -6.40 -31.03 -7.30
C THR A 17 -7.86 -31.42 -7.18
N GLY A 18 -8.70 -30.86 -8.06
CA GLY A 18 -10.13 -31.14 -8.06
C GLY A 18 -10.96 -30.34 -7.03
N LEU A 19 -10.34 -29.55 -6.16
CA LEU A 19 -11.08 -28.68 -5.26
C LEU A 19 -11.74 -27.52 -6.01
N GLY A 20 -12.99 -27.22 -5.65
CA GLY A 20 -13.71 -26.05 -6.15
C GLY A 20 -13.33 -24.76 -5.39
N LEU A 21 -13.67 -23.61 -5.97
CA LEU A 21 -13.61 -22.34 -5.28
C LEU A 21 -14.85 -22.16 -4.41
N ARG A 22 -14.66 -22.01 -3.11
CA ARG A 22 -15.76 -21.80 -2.16
C ARG A 22 -16.31 -20.38 -2.23
N LYS A 23 -15.42 -19.39 -2.37
CA LYS A 23 -15.77 -17.97 -2.35
C LYS A 23 -14.73 -17.18 -3.13
N ILE A 24 -15.20 -16.22 -3.89
CA ILE A 24 -14.39 -15.19 -4.53
C ILE A 24 -14.84 -13.85 -3.97
N TRP A 25 -13.89 -12.99 -3.65
CA TRP A 25 -14.15 -11.63 -3.19
C TRP A 25 -13.08 -10.69 -3.74
N ALA A 26 -13.43 -9.44 -3.85
CA ALA A 26 -12.52 -8.37 -4.21
C ALA A 26 -12.50 -7.34 -3.10
N ALA A 27 -11.38 -6.67 -2.93
CA ALA A 27 -11.22 -5.56 -2.00
C ALA A 27 -10.40 -4.47 -2.66
N THR A 28 -10.61 -3.24 -2.21
CA THR A 28 -9.76 -2.11 -2.58
C THR A 28 -8.49 -2.15 -1.73
N ILE A 29 -7.35 -1.96 -2.37
CA ILE A 29 -6.06 -1.77 -1.72
C ILE A 29 -5.62 -0.36 -2.02
N ASP A 30 -5.26 0.40 -0.99
CA ASP A 30 -4.67 1.72 -1.11
C ASP A 30 -3.16 1.59 -1.39
N PHE A 31 -2.69 2.30 -2.39
CA PHE A 31 -1.26 2.45 -2.64
C PHE A 31 -0.89 3.92 -2.56
N THR A 32 0.19 4.21 -1.84
CA THR A 32 0.82 5.51 -1.91
C THR A 32 1.64 5.63 -3.20
N PRO A 33 1.81 6.81 -3.78
CA PRO A 33 2.55 6.98 -5.05
C PRO A 33 3.98 6.44 -5.03
N ASP A 34 4.61 6.41 -3.88
CA ASP A 34 5.98 5.92 -3.67
C ASP A 34 6.05 4.56 -2.97
N HIS A 35 4.92 3.91 -2.74
CA HIS A 35 4.79 2.63 -2.03
C HIS A 35 5.32 2.62 -0.59
N LEU A 36 5.62 3.80 -0.02
CA LEU A 36 6.05 3.95 1.36
C LEU A 36 4.87 4.28 2.28
N PRO A 37 4.91 3.92 3.57
CA PRO A 37 3.87 4.32 4.51
C PRO A 37 3.76 5.84 4.63
N ILE A 38 2.57 6.32 4.97
CA ILE A 38 2.38 7.71 5.42
C ILE A 38 2.27 7.67 6.93
N LEU A 39 3.12 8.44 7.60
CA LEU A 39 3.15 8.56 9.06
C LEU A 39 3.50 9.99 9.43
N GLY A 40 2.53 10.74 9.94
CA GLY A 40 2.76 12.14 10.29
C GLY A 40 1.49 12.92 10.60
N PRO A 41 1.60 14.23 10.78
CA PRO A 41 0.44 15.09 11.00
C PRO A 41 -0.47 15.16 9.77
N GLY A 42 -1.76 15.35 10.00
CA GLY A 42 -2.69 15.77 8.95
C GLY A 42 -2.35 17.18 8.47
N LEU A 43 -2.51 17.43 7.16
CA LEU A 43 -2.26 18.72 6.54
C LEU A 43 -3.52 19.26 5.87
N THR A 44 -3.68 20.58 5.87
CA THR A 44 -4.63 21.28 5.01
C THR A 44 -4.13 21.28 3.57
N LEU A 45 -4.98 21.62 2.61
CA LEU A 45 -4.58 21.83 1.20
C LEU A 45 -3.49 22.91 1.03
N ALA A 46 -3.37 23.82 1.98
CA ALA A 46 -2.32 24.84 2.02
C ALA A 46 -1.02 24.37 2.71
N GLY A 47 -0.95 23.09 3.11
CA GLY A 47 0.23 22.50 3.76
C GLY A 47 0.34 22.80 5.26
N ALA A 48 -0.65 23.47 5.87
CA ALA A 48 -0.62 23.74 7.32
C ALA A 48 -1.03 22.48 8.09
N ARG A 49 -0.38 22.22 9.23
CA ARG A 49 -0.73 21.13 10.13
C ARG A 49 -2.11 21.32 10.73
N ILE A 50 -2.84 20.22 10.86
CA ILE A 50 -4.13 20.19 11.52
C ILE A 50 -3.92 19.63 12.93
N ASP A 51 -4.22 20.44 13.94
CA ASP A 51 -4.04 20.04 15.34
C ASP A 51 -4.88 18.81 15.69
N GLY A 52 -4.27 17.87 16.39
CA GLY A 52 -4.94 16.65 16.85
C GLY A 52 -5.22 15.61 15.76
N VAL A 53 -4.74 15.83 14.53
CA VAL A 53 -4.89 14.87 13.42
C VAL A 53 -3.56 14.21 13.09
N THR A 54 -3.53 12.89 13.19
CA THR A 54 -2.41 12.05 12.74
C THR A 54 -2.88 11.17 11.59
N VAL A 55 -2.10 11.14 10.51
CA VAL A 55 -2.34 10.28 9.36
C VAL A 55 -1.41 9.08 9.43
N ALA A 56 -1.97 7.89 9.21
CA ALA A 56 -1.23 6.65 9.13
C ALA A 56 -1.81 5.78 8.02
N SER A 57 -0.99 5.43 7.04
CA SER A 57 -1.31 4.48 5.98
C SER A 57 -0.11 3.56 5.76
N ALA A 58 -0.38 2.28 5.55
CA ALA A 58 0.66 1.30 5.27
C ALA A 58 1.02 1.18 3.77
N GLY A 59 0.45 2.04 2.90
CA GLY A 59 0.81 2.13 1.48
C GLY A 59 0.66 0.82 0.70
N GLY A 60 -0.41 0.07 0.93
CA GLY A 60 -0.67 -1.22 0.29
C GLY A 60 -0.03 -2.44 0.99
N HIS A 61 0.80 -2.22 2.02
CA HIS A 61 1.53 -3.28 2.72
C HIS A 61 0.98 -3.56 4.13
N GLY A 62 -0.33 -3.34 4.35
CA GLY A 62 -0.97 -3.38 5.67
C GLY A 62 -0.76 -4.70 6.43
N MET A 63 -0.75 -5.84 5.75
CA MET A 63 -0.51 -7.14 6.40
C MET A 63 0.89 -7.25 7.01
N MET A 64 1.90 -6.72 6.34
CA MET A 64 3.30 -6.82 6.78
C MET A 64 3.67 -5.70 7.75
N TRP A 65 3.27 -4.47 7.44
CA TRP A 65 3.69 -3.28 8.17
C TRP A 65 2.66 -2.78 9.19
N GLY A 66 1.41 -3.27 9.12
CA GLY A 66 0.32 -2.80 9.94
C GLY A 66 0.64 -2.69 11.43
N PRO A 67 1.19 -3.72 12.09
CA PRO A 67 1.54 -3.64 13.51
C PRO A 67 2.58 -2.56 13.82
N GLY A 68 3.62 -2.42 12.98
CA GLY A 68 4.64 -1.38 13.13
C GLY A 68 4.08 0.02 12.89
N VAL A 69 3.32 0.19 11.79
CA VAL A 69 2.64 1.44 11.47
C VAL A 69 1.67 1.86 12.60
N ALA A 70 0.88 0.94 13.13
CA ALA A 70 -0.05 1.21 14.22
C ALA A 70 0.67 1.66 15.49
N ARG A 71 1.80 1.03 15.84
CA ARG A 71 2.58 1.41 17.01
C ARG A 71 3.17 2.81 16.86
N VAL A 72 3.79 3.09 15.72
CA VAL A 72 4.35 4.42 15.42
C VAL A 72 3.25 5.49 15.39
N ALA A 73 2.09 5.19 14.77
CA ALA A 73 0.96 6.10 14.74
C ALA A 73 0.43 6.43 16.15
N ALA A 74 0.38 5.44 17.04
CA ALA A 74 -0.01 5.66 18.43
C ALA A 74 0.97 6.58 19.17
N ASP A 75 2.28 6.37 19.00
CA ASP A 75 3.30 7.23 19.59
C ASP A 75 3.17 8.68 19.07
N LEU A 76 2.97 8.85 17.75
CA LEU A 76 2.78 10.17 17.14
C LEU A 76 1.51 10.86 17.64
N ALA A 77 0.42 10.12 17.76
CA ALA A 77 -0.87 10.68 18.22
C ALA A 77 -0.83 11.10 19.71
N VAL A 78 -0.14 10.33 20.55
CA VAL A 78 -0.11 10.58 22.01
C VAL A 78 1.02 11.52 22.41
N HIS A 79 2.19 11.38 21.81
CA HIS A 79 3.41 12.04 22.22
C HIS A 79 3.95 13.05 21.18
N GLY A 80 3.37 13.10 19.98
CA GLY A 80 3.85 13.92 18.87
C GLY A 80 5.18 13.45 18.25
N ARG A 81 5.74 12.35 18.74
CA ARG A 81 7.02 11.78 18.30
C ARG A 81 7.07 10.29 18.55
N THR A 82 7.99 9.61 17.90
CA THR A 82 8.34 8.22 18.15
C THR A 82 9.84 8.05 18.19
N ASP A 83 10.31 7.08 18.97
CA ASP A 83 11.74 6.73 19.07
C ASP A 83 12.01 5.37 18.37
N ILE A 84 11.01 4.79 17.68
CA ILE A 84 11.10 3.46 17.03
C ILE A 84 11.82 3.56 15.69
N ILE A 85 11.45 4.54 14.87
CA ILE A 85 12.03 4.82 13.54
C ILE A 85 12.04 6.32 13.31
N ASP A 86 12.90 6.78 12.41
CA ASP A 86 12.82 8.15 11.91
C ASP A 86 11.65 8.25 10.92
N VAL A 87 10.70 9.12 11.23
CA VAL A 87 9.50 9.37 10.41
C VAL A 87 9.54 10.70 9.67
N ALA A 88 10.65 11.44 9.76
CA ALA A 88 10.74 12.79 9.21
C ALA A 88 10.42 12.86 7.71
N GLU A 89 10.72 11.80 6.96
CA GLU A 89 10.44 11.71 5.52
C GLU A 89 9.15 10.95 5.18
N LEU A 90 8.43 10.44 6.17
CA LEU A 90 7.21 9.65 5.94
C LEU A 90 5.92 10.47 6.02
N GLY A 91 6.01 11.77 6.28
CA GLY A 91 4.87 12.68 6.33
C GLY A 91 4.27 13.00 4.96
N LEU A 92 3.11 13.64 4.97
CA LEU A 92 2.42 14.11 3.76
C LEU A 92 3.22 15.18 3.01
N GLU A 93 4.13 15.88 3.68
CA GLU A 93 4.98 16.94 3.13
C GLU A 93 5.92 16.46 2.02
N ARG A 94 6.10 15.15 1.87
CA ARG A 94 6.92 14.58 0.80
C ARG A 94 6.25 14.59 -0.57
N PHE A 95 4.93 14.79 -0.61
CA PHE A 95 4.18 14.86 -1.86
C PHE A 95 4.03 16.31 -2.32
N ASP A 96 4.19 16.53 -3.62
CA ASP A 96 3.93 17.82 -4.25
C ASP A 96 2.43 17.99 -4.59
N ALA A 97 2.09 19.10 -5.24
CA ALA A 97 0.72 19.41 -5.63
C ALA A 97 0.11 18.41 -6.63
N ASP A 98 0.94 17.72 -7.38
CA ASP A 98 0.55 16.68 -8.34
C ASP A 98 0.54 15.28 -7.72
N GLY A 99 0.81 15.19 -6.41
CA GLY A 99 0.85 13.93 -5.66
C GLY A 99 2.11 13.11 -5.90
N GLN A 100 3.14 13.69 -6.52
CA GLN A 100 4.41 13.00 -6.74
C GLN A 100 5.27 13.08 -5.47
N SER A 101 5.90 11.96 -5.12
CA SER A 101 6.81 11.91 -3.98
C SER A 101 8.24 12.20 -4.42
N ARG A 102 8.93 13.04 -3.67
CA ARG A 102 10.37 13.26 -3.85
C ARG A 102 11.21 12.01 -3.55
N LEU A 103 10.63 11.01 -2.86
CA LEU A 103 11.28 9.74 -2.55
C LEU A 103 11.10 8.70 -3.66
N ALA A 104 10.23 8.95 -4.65
CA ALA A 104 9.97 8.06 -5.78
C ALA A 104 11.04 8.18 -6.89
N SER A 105 12.30 8.42 -6.54
CA SER A 105 13.39 8.53 -7.53
C SER A 105 13.69 7.23 -8.28
N ASP A 106 13.23 6.11 -7.76
CA ASP A 106 13.29 4.80 -8.42
C ASP A 106 12.03 4.02 -8.04
N PRO A 107 10.93 4.17 -8.81
CA PRO A 107 9.71 3.43 -8.51
C PRO A 107 10.06 1.95 -8.53
N ILE A 108 9.87 1.29 -7.40
CA ILE A 108 9.93 -0.18 -7.33
C ILE A 108 9.05 -0.67 -8.47
N ALA A 109 9.67 -1.22 -9.51
CA ALA A 109 8.94 -1.73 -10.65
C ALA A 109 7.89 -2.70 -10.12
N LEU A 110 6.62 -2.31 -10.24
CA LEU A 110 5.55 -3.20 -9.86
C LEU A 110 5.72 -4.49 -10.67
N PRO A 111 5.59 -5.67 -10.06
CA PRO A 111 5.73 -6.94 -10.77
C PRO A 111 4.57 -7.17 -11.76
N PHE A 112 3.74 -6.17 -11.97
CA PHE A 112 2.66 -6.20 -12.95
C PHE A 112 3.16 -5.48 -14.22
N PRO A 113 3.06 -6.12 -15.39
CA PRO A 113 3.35 -5.44 -16.65
C PRO A 113 2.48 -4.19 -16.74
N THR A 114 3.11 -3.05 -16.95
CA THR A 114 2.43 -1.77 -17.22
C THR A 114 1.72 -1.75 -18.57
N ASP A 115 1.85 -2.79 -19.33
CA ASP A 115 1.25 -3.01 -20.66
C ASP A 115 -0.16 -3.61 -20.60
N ALA A 116 -0.89 -3.41 -19.50
CA ALA A 116 -2.32 -3.70 -19.43
C ALA A 116 -3.15 -2.72 -20.31
N GLY A 117 -2.66 -2.41 -21.52
CA GLY A 117 -3.23 -1.45 -22.45
C GLY A 117 -3.59 -1.98 -23.82
N GLU A 118 -3.33 -3.22 -24.17
CA GLU A 118 -3.88 -3.78 -25.40
C GLU A 118 -5.09 -4.66 -25.10
N PRO A 119 -6.29 -4.30 -25.60
CA PRO A 119 -7.42 -5.21 -25.55
C PRO A 119 -7.04 -6.43 -26.38
N VAL A 120 -7.15 -7.61 -25.77
CA VAL A 120 -7.07 -8.88 -26.50
C VAL A 120 -8.15 -8.82 -27.58
N SER A 121 -7.75 -8.55 -28.82
CA SER A 121 -8.63 -8.69 -29.98
C SER A 121 -9.03 -10.15 -30.06
N GLY A 122 -10.30 -10.42 -29.71
CA GLY A 122 -10.88 -11.72 -29.83
C GLY A 122 -10.86 -12.19 -31.28
N GLY A 123 -10.31 -13.35 -31.52
CA GLY A 123 -10.53 -14.20 -32.68
C GLY A 123 -11.39 -15.38 -32.25
#